data_fa8e17ae4e8ef455275e39268a517d22
#
_entry.id   fa8e17ae4e8ef455275e39268a517d22
#
_cell.length_a   1.000
_cell.length_b   1.000
_cell.length_c   1.000
_cell.angle_alpha   90.00
_cell.angle_beta   90.00
_cell.angle_gamma   90.00
#
_symmetry.space_group_name_H-M   'P 1'
#
loop_
_entity.id
_entity.type
_entity.pdbx_description
1 polymer ?
#
loop_
_entity_poly.entity_id
_entity_poly.type
_entity_poly.pdbx_seq_one_letter_code
_entity_poly.pdbx_strand_id
1 'polypeptide(L)'
;MEALQHQSGESERRVMSRIDAALRINYQIISEEVALNDPYDSNFVLPRYFLLLAELDQFDHALQYELEQLNQKDQQIARILSLFNQKLNLINGSLYDSIVQTMLPIPDSVNLSETGLSFYSDKEIPDGSYLHISLSHPENFFHIAATVHVVYSRPEENGKYRTGAYFITLHPQDRVKLGEAVARHQAEQSGL
;
A
#
# COMPACT_ATOMS: atom_id res chain seq x y z
N MET A 1 -15.19 -43.67 5.10
CA MET A 1 -13.76 -43.42 4.85
C MET A 1 -13.60 -42.32 3.77
N GLU A 2 -14.31 -41.16 3.95
CA GLU A 2 -14.42 -40.08 2.92
C GLU A 2 -14.35 -38.66 3.50
N ALA A 3 -13.84 -38.51 4.72
CA ALA A 3 -13.77 -37.17 5.39
C ALA A 3 -12.35 -36.60 5.52
N LEU A 4 -11.33 -37.18 4.91
CA LEU A 4 -9.92 -36.76 5.09
C LEU A 4 -9.28 -36.13 3.84
N GLN A 5 -10.02 -35.94 2.74
CA GLN A 5 -9.44 -35.38 1.49
C GLN A 5 -9.75 -33.91 1.23
N HIS A 6 -10.51 -33.22 2.08
CA HIS A 6 -10.86 -31.80 1.84
C HIS A 6 -9.99 -30.77 2.56
N GLN A 7 -9.11 -31.19 3.47
CA GLN A 7 -8.24 -30.25 4.22
C GLN A 7 -6.85 -30.01 3.59
N SER A 8 -6.42 -30.84 2.65
CA SER A 8 -5.08 -30.68 2.03
C SER A 8 -5.01 -29.64 0.90
N GLY A 9 -6.14 -29.25 0.33
CA GLY A 9 -6.20 -28.33 -0.81
C GLY A 9 -6.10 -26.83 -0.47
N GLU A 10 -6.41 -26.44 0.76
CA GLU A 10 -6.35 -25.03 1.19
C GLU A 10 -4.95 -24.62 1.69
N SER A 11 -4.17 -25.55 2.19
CA SER A 11 -2.82 -25.30 2.71
C SER A 11 -1.80 -25.05 1.59
N GLU A 12 -1.97 -25.68 0.43
CA GLU A 12 -1.01 -25.58 -0.68
C GLU A 12 -1.14 -24.30 -1.52
N ARG A 13 -2.26 -23.56 -1.41
CA ARG A 13 -2.47 -22.27 -2.11
C ARG A 13 -1.90 -21.04 -1.38
N ARG A 14 -1.40 -21.21 -0.16
CA ARG A 14 -0.84 -20.09 0.65
C ARG A 14 0.67 -20.05 0.60
N VAL A 15 1.25 -19.96 -0.58
CA VAL A 15 2.72 -19.88 -0.75
C VAL A 15 3.25 -18.46 -0.49
N MET A 16 2.40 -17.43 -0.44
CA MET A 16 2.82 -16.04 -0.24
C MET A 16 2.54 -15.55 1.17
N SER A 17 3.55 -14.97 1.75
CA SER A 17 3.49 -14.29 3.05
C SER A 17 2.47 -13.17 3.05
N ARG A 18 1.67 -13.10 4.11
CA ARG A 18 0.65 -12.06 4.33
C ARG A 18 0.96 -11.32 5.62
N ILE A 19 0.63 -10.06 5.62
CA ILE A 19 0.74 -9.19 6.79
C ILE A 19 -0.61 -8.55 7.09
N ASP A 20 -0.90 -8.34 8.36
CA ASP A 20 -2.00 -7.49 8.81
C ASP A 20 -1.42 -6.13 9.18
N ALA A 21 -1.83 -5.11 8.45
CA ALA A 21 -1.33 -3.75 8.62
C ALA A 21 -2.50 -2.75 8.74
N ALA A 22 -2.31 -1.73 9.56
CA ALA A 22 -3.23 -0.60 9.63
C ALA A 22 -2.96 0.34 8.45
N LEU A 23 -3.74 0.22 7.39
CA LEU A 23 -3.60 1.00 6.16
C LEU A 23 -4.80 1.93 5.96
N ARG A 24 -4.54 3.08 5.36
CA ARG A 24 -5.59 3.91 4.81
C ARG A 24 -5.90 3.43 3.41
N ILE A 25 -7.13 3.00 3.22
CA ILE A 25 -7.61 2.53 1.93
C ILE A 25 -8.67 3.48 1.39
N ASN A 26 -8.55 3.82 0.13
CA ASN A 26 -9.60 4.43 -0.64
C ASN A 26 -9.83 3.61 -1.90
N TYR A 27 -11.07 3.41 -2.30
CA TYR A 27 -11.42 2.63 -3.48
C TYR A 27 -12.60 3.18 -4.22
N GLN A 28 -12.63 2.91 -5.53
CA GLN A 28 -13.77 3.19 -6.40
C GLN A 28 -14.01 2.00 -7.33
N ILE A 29 -15.27 1.71 -7.61
CA ILE A 29 -15.65 0.67 -8.58
C ILE A 29 -15.39 1.23 -9.99
N ILE A 30 -14.75 0.42 -10.83
CA ILE A 30 -14.39 0.75 -12.20
C ILE A 30 -14.86 -0.36 -13.15
N SER A 31 -14.83 -0.09 -14.47
CA SER A 31 -15.07 -1.13 -15.46
C SER A 31 -13.85 -2.01 -15.70
N GLU A 32 -14.05 -3.21 -16.21
CA GLU A 32 -12.98 -4.15 -16.56
C GLU A 32 -11.97 -3.55 -17.54
N GLU A 33 -12.44 -2.83 -18.55
CA GLU A 33 -11.58 -2.19 -19.55
C GLU A 33 -10.61 -1.18 -18.92
N VAL A 34 -11.10 -0.40 -17.96
CA VAL A 34 -10.31 0.60 -17.25
C VAL A 34 -9.34 -0.03 -16.27
N ALA A 35 -9.66 -1.21 -15.74
CA ALA A 35 -8.81 -1.91 -14.78
C ALA A 35 -7.45 -2.37 -15.34
N LEU A 36 -7.30 -2.41 -16.67
CA LEU A 36 -6.04 -2.75 -17.33
C LEU A 36 -5.11 -1.54 -17.55
N ASN A 37 -5.58 -0.32 -17.27
CA ASN A 37 -4.79 0.89 -17.41
C ASN A 37 -3.81 1.04 -16.24
N ASP A 38 -2.81 1.90 -16.41
CA ASP A 38 -1.90 2.29 -15.33
C ASP A 38 -2.73 2.92 -14.19
N PRO A 39 -2.55 2.49 -12.93
CA PRO A 39 -3.29 3.02 -11.79
C PRO A 39 -3.09 4.52 -11.53
N TYR A 40 -2.08 5.14 -12.14
CA TYR A 40 -1.81 6.59 -12.08
C TYR A 40 -2.33 7.35 -13.31
N ASP A 41 -3.02 6.67 -14.22
CA ASP A 41 -3.62 7.33 -15.39
C ASP A 41 -4.63 8.41 -14.96
N SER A 42 -4.72 9.46 -15.75
CA SER A 42 -5.65 10.58 -15.54
C SER A 42 -7.13 10.20 -15.51
N ASN A 43 -7.47 9.00 -15.96
CA ASN A 43 -8.83 8.45 -15.86
C ASN A 43 -9.22 8.07 -14.43
N PHE A 44 -8.24 7.95 -13.52
CA PHE A 44 -8.49 7.66 -12.11
C PHE A 44 -8.46 8.91 -11.25
N VAL A 45 -9.39 9.00 -10.30
CA VAL A 45 -9.42 10.09 -9.34
C VAL A 45 -8.66 9.67 -8.09
N LEU A 46 -7.36 9.99 -8.05
CA LEU A 46 -6.56 9.83 -6.84
C LEU A 46 -6.78 11.03 -5.90
N PRO A 47 -6.91 10.80 -4.60
CA PRO A 47 -6.99 11.88 -3.62
C PRO A 47 -5.76 12.80 -3.71
N ARG A 48 -5.96 14.12 -3.63
CA ARG A 48 -4.85 15.10 -3.73
C ARG A 48 -3.74 14.85 -2.71
N TYR A 49 -4.10 14.47 -1.50
CA TYR A 49 -3.12 14.12 -0.46
C TYR A 49 -2.27 12.91 -0.85
N PHE A 50 -2.89 11.89 -1.49
CA PHE A 50 -2.18 10.70 -1.95
C PHE A 50 -1.12 11.07 -2.99
N LEU A 51 -1.48 11.89 -3.96
CA LEU A 51 -0.54 12.37 -4.98
C LEU A 51 0.62 13.15 -4.37
N LEU A 52 0.32 14.07 -3.44
CA LEU A 52 1.36 14.84 -2.74
C LEU A 52 2.32 13.94 -1.97
N LEU A 53 1.80 12.98 -1.23
CA LEU A 53 2.63 12.06 -0.45
C LEU A 53 3.46 11.14 -1.35
N ALA A 54 2.88 10.67 -2.45
CA ALA A 54 3.60 9.86 -3.44
C ALA A 54 4.74 10.66 -4.12
N GLU A 55 4.53 11.95 -4.42
CA GLU A 55 5.58 12.82 -4.94
C GLU A 55 6.69 13.06 -3.92
N LEU A 56 6.36 13.34 -2.66
CA LEU A 56 7.35 13.52 -1.60
C LEU A 56 8.22 12.26 -1.42
N ASP A 57 7.61 11.09 -1.42
CA ASP A 57 8.32 9.82 -1.34
C ASP A 57 9.29 9.61 -2.51
N GLN A 58 8.91 9.98 -3.74
CA GLN A 58 9.81 9.93 -4.90
C GLN A 58 10.99 10.87 -4.76
N PHE A 59 10.77 12.08 -4.25
CA PHE A 59 11.86 13.04 -4.01
C PHE A 59 12.81 12.55 -2.92
N ASP A 60 12.31 11.96 -1.85
CA ASP A 60 13.13 11.44 -0.77
C ASP A 60 14.04 10.30 -1.26
N HIS A 61 13.52 9.37 -2.06
CA HIS A 61 14.31 8.31 -2.67
C HIS A 61 15.40 8.85 -3.63
N ALA A 62 15.02 9.78 -4.51
CA ALA A 62 15.97 10.40 -5.43
C ALA A 62 17.08 11.16 -4.70
N LEU A 63 16.72 11.93 -3.68
CA LEU A 63 17.66 12.69 -2.88
C LEU A 63 18.60 11.79 -2.10
N GLN A 64 18.12 10.71 -1.53
CA GLN A 64 18.95 9.75 -0.82
C GLN A 64 20.01 9.14 -1.76
N TYR A 65 19.62 8.74 -2.96
CA TYR A 65 20.56 8.23 -3.97
C TYR A 65 21.65 9.26 -4.31
N GLU A 66 21.28 10.50 -4.57
CA GLU A 66 22.23 11.58 -4.90
C GLU A 66 23.18 11.90 -3.72
N LEU A 67 22.66 11.86 -2.49
CA LEU A 67 23.47 12.07 -1.29
C LEU A 67 24.51 10.96 -1.10
N GLU A 68 24.17 9.71 -1.39
CA GLU A 68 25.12 8.58 -1.34
C GLU A 68 26.23 8.75 -2.38
N GLN A 69 25.89 9.16 -3.62
CA GLN A 69 26.87 9.45 -4.66
C GLN A 69 27.77 10.64 -4.29
N LEU A 70 27.19 11.69 -3.72
CA LEU A 70 27.92 12.86 -3.28
C LEU A 70 28.85 12.55 -2.09
N ASN A 71 28.45 11.70 -1.19
CA ASN A 71 29.23 11.30 -0.03
C ASN A 71 30.54 10.60 -0.44
N GLN A 72 30.58 9.94 -1.60
CA GLN A 72 31.80 9.37 -2.17
C GLN A 72 32.76 10.43 -2.76
N LYS A 73 32.26 11.62 -3.13
CA LYS A 73 33.02 12.68 -3.79
C LYS A 73 33.39 13.80 -2.82
N ASP A 74 32.47 14.24 -2.01
CA ASP A 74 32.64 15.31 -1.02
C ASP A 74 31.79 15.08 0.21
N GLN A 75 32.41 14.49 1.23
CA GLN A 75 31.74 14.15 2.49
C GLN A 75 31.22 15.38 3.26
N GLN A 76 31.90 16.54 3.12
CA GLN A 76 31.48 17.73 3.86
C GLN A 76 30.18 18.31 3.27
N ILE A 77 30.09 18.41 1.97
CA ILE A 77 28.86 18.87 1.29
C ILE A 77 27.73 17.86 1.51
N ALA A 78 28.00 16.56 1.35
CA ALA A 78 27.00 15.52 1.60
C ALA A 78 26.44 15.59 3.03
N ARG A 79 27.27 15.81 4.04
CA ARG A 79 26.84 15.97 5.42
C ARG A 79 25.93 17.19 5.62
N ILE A 80 26.27 18.33 5.03
CA ILE A 80 25.47 19.56 5.13
C ILE A 80 24.09 19.31 4.49
N LEU A 81 24.05 18.73 3.30
CA LEU A 81 22.80 18.43 2.60
C LEU A 81 21.97 17.38 3.33
N SER A 82 22.61 16.38 3.95
CA SER A 82 21.91 15.40 4.80
C SER A 82 21.22 16.06 6.00
N LEU A 83 21.85 17.05 6.63
CA LEU A 83 21.23 17.83 7.71
C LEU A 83 20.03 18.65 7.20
N PHE A 84 20.12 19.23 6.00
CA PHE A 84 18.98 19.89 5.37
C PHE A 84 17.84 18.91 5.08
N ASN A 85 18.15 17.74 4.54
CA ASN A 85 17.15 16.71 4.30
C ASN A 85 16.46 16.26 5.59
N GLN A 86 17.22 16.01 6.66
CA GLN A 86 16.66 15.68 7.98
C GLN A 86 15.71 16.79 8.48
N LYS A 87 16.07 18.07 8.30
CA LYS A 87 15.22 19.19 8.68
C LYS A 87 13.93 19.22 7.85
N LEU A 88 14.01 18.99 6.54
CA LEU A 88 12.84 18.89 5.65
C LEU A 88 11.93 17.73 6.06
N ASN A 89 12.49 16.56 6.38
CA ASN A 89 11.73 15.41 6.82
C ASN A 89 10.97 15.66 8.14
N LEU A 90 11.56 16.42 9.07
CA LEU A 90 10.86 16.85 10.29
C LEU A 90 9.67 17.78 9.97
N ILE A 91 9.84 18.69 9.03
CA ILE A 91 8.75 19.61 8.58
C ILE A 91 7.68 18.82 7.84
N ASN A 92 8.07 17.94 6.94
CA ASN A 92 7.16 17.07 6.19
C ASN A 92 6.38 16.16 7.13
N GLY A 93 7.01 15.58 8.15
CA GLY A 93 6.34 14.79 9.19
C GLY A 93 5.28 15.60 9.93
N SER A 94 5.60 16.82 10.37
CA SER A 94 4.64 17.72 11.02
C SER A 94 3.46 18.10 10.11
N LEU A 95 3.72 18.35 8.83
CA LEU A 95 2.67 18.63 7.84
C LEU A 95 1.81 17.39 7.59
N TYR A 96 2.44 16.23 7.49
CA TYR A 96 1.77 14.96 7.36
C TYR A 96 0.80 14.73 8.52
N ASP A 97 1.25 14.87 9.77
CA ASP A 97 0.42 14.72 10.96
C ASP A 97 -0.80 15.65 10.93
N SER A 98 -0.60 16.91 10.50
CA SER A 98 -1.70 17.88 10.36
C SER A 98 -2.70 17.48 9.28
N ILE A 99 -2.24 16.98 8.14
CA ILE A 99 -3.09 16.49 7.04
C ILE A 99 -3.80 15.20 7.47
N VAL A 100 -3.07 14.30 8.12
CA VAL A 100 -3.57 13.01 8.62
C VAL A 100 -4.74 13.21 9.58
N GLN A 101 -4.62 14.13 10.53
CA GLN A 101 -5.66 14.37 11.53
C GLN A 101 -6.92 15.01 10.95
N THR A 102 -6.84 15.71 9.84
CA THR A 102 -7.95 16.52 9.32
C THR A 102 -8.59 16.00 8.05
N MET A 103 -7.88 15.26 7.21
CA MET A 103 -8.33 14.97 5.83
C MET A 103 -8.28 13.48 5.46
N LEU A 104 -7.62 12.64 6.22
CA LEU A 104 -7.42 11.26 5.80
C LEU A 104 -8.44 10.29 6.42
N PRO A 105 -8.83 9.24 5.69
CA PRO A 105 -9.59 8.14 6.27
C PRO A 105 -8.84 7.55 7.47
N ILE A 106 -9.58 7.09 8.47
CA ILE A 106 -9.00 6.35 9.60
C ILE A 106 -8.35 5.07 9.04
N PRO A 107 -7.12 4.71 9.49
CA PRO A 107 -6.53 3.44 9.09
C PRO A 107 -7.42 2.28 9.53
N ASP A 108 -7.61 1.31 8.64
CA ASP A 108 -8.34 0.07 8.95
C ASP A 108 -7.42 -1.14 8.76
N SER A 109 -7.77 -2.26 9.37
CA SER A 109 -7.01 -3.50 9.23
C SER A 109 -7.12 -4.04 7.82
N VAL A 110 -6.00 -4.05 7.11
CA VAL A 110 -5.86 -4.62 5.78
C VAL A 110 -4.91 -5.81 5.84
N ASN A 111 -5.36 -6.97 5.39
CA ASN A 111 -4.49 -8.11 5.19
C ASN A 111 -3.90 -8.02 3.78
N LEU A 112 -2.59 -7.88 3.68
CA LEU A 112 -1.87 -7.53 2.47
C LEU A 112 -0.82 -8.58 2.13
N SER A 113 -0.68 -8.88 0.83
CA SER A 113 0.38 -9.72 0.27
C SER A 113 0.83 -9.13 -1.07
N GLU A 114 1.89 -9.66 -1.66
CA GLU A 114 2.36 -9.22 -2.98
C GLU A 114 1.35 -9.45 -4.12
N THR A 115 0.36 -10.33 -3.93
CA THR A 115 -0.60 -10.70 -4.98
C THR A 115 -1.99 -10.14 -4.76
N GLY A 116 -2.30 -9.63 -3.57
CA GLY A 116 -3.63 -9.14 -3.28
C GLY A 116 -3.81 -8.70 -1.83
N LEU A 117 -5.03 -8.31 -1.52
CA LEU A 117 -5.39 -7.80 -0.21
C LEU A 117 -6.78 -8.24 0.22
N SER A 118 -7.06 -8.13 1.51
CA SER A 118 -8.43 -8.07 1.99
C SER A 118 -8.60 -6.95 2.99
N PHE A 119 -9.74 -6.27 2.93
CA PHE A 119 -10.05 -5.06 3.69
C PHE A 119 -11.51 -5.05 4.10
N TYR A 120 -11.88 -4.11 4.97
CA TYR A 120 -13.27 -3.90 5.36
C TYR A 120 -13.93 -2.83 4.49
N SER A 121 -15.15 -3.09 4.06
CA SER A 121 -16.02 -2.14 3.37
C SER A 121 -17.34 -1.98 4.12
N ASP A 122 -17.94 -0.77 4.06
CA ASP A 122 -19.22 -0.51 4.72
C ASP A 122 -20.42 -1.13 3.98
N LYS A 123 -20.21 -1.47 2.71
CA LYS A 123 -21.22 -2.08 1.85
C LYS A 123 -20.63 -3.29 1.14
N GLU A 124 -21.48 -4.25 0.81
CA GLU A 124 -21.12 -5.35 -0.04
C GLU A 124 -20.62 -4.86 -1.40
N ILE A 125 -19.48 -5.39 -1.82
CA ILE A 125 -18.94 -5.17 -3.15
C ILE A 125 -19.18 -6.47 -3.95
N PRO A 126 -19.93 -6.44 -5.05
CA PRO A 126 -20.24 -7.64 -5.79
C PRO A 126 -18.99 -8.42 -6.21
N ASP A 127 -19.02 -9.73 -6.08
CA ASP A 127 -17.96 -10.61 -6.56
C ASP A 127 -17.76 -10.38 -8.07
N GLY A 128 -16.51 -10.39 -8.51
CA GLY A 128 -16.15 -10.09 -9.90
C GLY A 128 -16.06 -8.60 -10.22
N SER A 129 -16.31 -7.71 -9.27
CA SER A 129 -16.12 -6.26 -9.47
C SER A 129 -14.65 -5.90 -9.64
N TYR A 130 -14.39 -4.84 -10.39
CA TYR A 130 -13.07 -4.24 -10.52
C TYR A 130 -13.02 -2.96 -9.70
N LEU A 131 -11.92 -2.76 -8.96
CA LEU A 131 -11.72 -1.56 -8.17
C LEU A 131 -10.40 -0.91 -8.55
N HIS A 132 -10.40 0.41 -8.56
CA HIS A 132 -9.18 1.20 -8.41
C HIS A 132 -9.01 1.52 -6.93
N ILE A 133 -7.85 1.22 -6.39
CA ILE A 133 -7.55 1.41 -4.97
C ILE A 133 -6.30 2.28 -4.79
N SER A 134 -6.28 3.07 -3.73
CA SER A 134 -5.08 3.69 -3.19
C SER A 134 -4.87 3.26 -1.75
N LEU A 135 -3.66 2.85 -1.43
CA LEU A 135 -3.23 2.39 -0.11
C LEU A 135 -2.15 3.32 0.43
N SER A 136 -2.26 3.70 1.69
CA SER A 136 -1.25 4.51 2.37
C SER A 136 -1.00 3.95 3.76
N HIS A 137 0.29 3.74 4.09
CA HIS A 137 0.70 3.39 5.45
C HIS A 137 1.08 4.66 6.21
N PRO A 138 0.47 4.90 7.39
CA PRO A 138 0.68 6.16 8.11
C PRO A 138 2.12 6.35 8.60
N GLU A 139 2.84 5.29 8.94
CA GLU A 139 4.16 5.37 9.58
C GLU A 139 5.34 5.16 8.62
N ASN A 140 5.14 4.45 7.51
CA ASN A 140 6.23 4.03 6.63
C ASN A 140 6.27 4.78 5.29
N PHE A 141 5.52 5.88 5.14
CA PHE A 141 5.42 6.67 3.89
C PHE A 141 5.16 5.80 2.64
N PHE A 142 4.43 4.71 2.85
CA PHE A 142 4.10 3.76 1.80
C PHE A 142 2.81 4.21 1.11
N HIS A 143 2.93 4.57 -0.16
CA HIS A 143 1.80 5.02 -0.98
C HIS A 143 1.82 4.25 -2.29
N ILE A 144 0.77 3.46 -2.54
CA ILE A 144 0.60 2.73 -3.79
C ILE A 144 -0.80 2.90 -4.36
N ALA A 145 -0.90 2.93 -5.67
CA ALA A 145 -2.16 2.82 -6.41
C ALA A 145 -2.17 1.52 -7.21
N ALA A 146 -3.32 0.87 -7.27
CA ALA A 146 -3.49 -0.38 -7.97
C ALA A 146 -4.91 -0.54 -8.51
N THR A 147 -5.08 -1.41 -9.50
CA THR A 147 -6.38 -1.96 -9.84
C THR A 147 -6.47 -3.39 -9.34
N VAL A 148 -7.63 -3.77 -8.85
CA VAL A 148 -7.85 -5.10 -8.27
C VAL A 148 -9.17 -5.69 -8.76
N HIS A 149 -9.24 -7.02 -8.71
CA HIS A 149 -10.44 -7.78 -8.99
C HIS A 149 -10.95 -8.43 -7.69
N VAL A 150 -12.22 -8.19 -7.36
CA VAL A 150 -12.85 -8.69 -6.16
C VAL A 150 -13.18 -10.18 -6.31
N VAL A 151 -12.71 -10.98 -5.38
CA VAL A 151 -12.95 -12.43 -5.34
C VAL A 151 -14.15 -12.77 -4.46
N TYR A 152 -14.30 -12.05 -3.35
CA TYR A 152 -15.40 -12.21 -2.42
C TYR A 152 -15.64 -10.94 -1.60
N SER A 153 -16.89 -10.77 -1.17
CA SER A 153 -17.29 -9.80 -0.16
C SER A 153 -18.28 -10.46 0.78
N ARG A 154 -17.92 -10.63 2.05
CA ARG A 154 -18.70 -11.40 3.02
C ARG A 154 -19.03 -10.54 4.24
N PRO A 155 -20.28 -10.61 4.75
CA PRO A 155 -20.65 -9.88 5.94
C PRO A 155 -19.89 -10.41 7.16
N GLU A 156 -19.52 -9.50 8.05
CA GLU A 156 -18.87 -9.76 9.32
C GLU A 156 -19.77 -9.33 10.50
N GLU A 157 -19.50 -9.85 11.69
CA GLU A 157 -20.29 -9.57 12.90
C GLU A 157 -20.32 -8.08 13.29
N ASN A 158 -19.33 -7.30 12.86
CA ASN A 158 -19.22 -5.86 13.11
C ASN A 158 -20.10 -5.00 12.19
N GLY A 159 -20.90 -5.61 11.32
CA GLY A 159 -21.77 -4.92 10.36
C GLY A 159 -21.05 -4.42 9.11
N LYS A 160 -19.75 -4.69 8.99
CA LYS A 160 -18.96 -4.44 7.76
C LYS A 160 -18.87 -5.70 6.91
N TYR A 161 -18.30 -5.54 5.73
CA TYR A 161 -18.01 -6.65 4.81
C TYR A 161 -16.52 -6.86 4.69
N ARG A 162 -16.05 -8.11 4.83
CA ARG A 162 -14.66 -8.48 4.52
C ARG A 162 -14.55 -8.76 3.03
N THR A 163 -13.90 -7.87 2.30
CA THR A 163 -13.72 -7.94 0.86
C THR A 163 -12.29 -8.38 0.54
N GLY A 164 -12.17 -9.46 -0.24
CA GLY A 164 -10.88 -9.97 -0.73
C GLY A 164 -10.73 -9.75 -2.22
N ALA A 165 -9.55 -9.28 -2.64
CA ALA A 165 -9.25 -8.98 -4.02
C ALA A 165 -7.80 -9.30 -4.38
N TYR A 166 -7.51 -9.56 -5.66
CA TYR A 166 -6.15 -9.70 -6.16
C TYR A 166 -5.79 -8.53 -7.09
N PHE A 167 -4.50 -8.21 -7.14
CA PHE A 167 -3.98 -7.14 -7.99
C PHE A 167 -4.04 -7.54 -9.47
N ILE A 168 -4.57 -6.64 -10.31
CA ILE A 168 -4.55 -6.76 -11.77
C ILE A 168 -3.38 -5.94 -12.30
N THR A 169 -3.41 -4.63 -12.02
CA THR A 169 -2.35 -3.71 -12.45
C THR A 169 -1.77 -3.03 -11.22
N LEU A 170 -0.46 -3.10 -11.11
CA LEU A 170 0.34 -2.46 -10.09
C LEU A 170 1.61 -1.95 -10.77
N HIS A 171 1.91 -0.67 -10.59
CA HIS A 171 3.11 -0.07 -11.16
C HIS A 171 4.37 -0.82 -10.69
N PRO A 172 5.38 -1.05 -11.56
CA PRO A 172 6.58 -1.81 -11.17
C PRO A 172 7.29 -1.29 -9.91
N GLN A 173 7.38 0.03 -9.75
CA GLN A 173 7.95 0.66 -8.54
C GLN A 173 7.12 0.38 -7.29
N ASP A 174 5.79 0.41 -7.40
CA ASP A 174 4.89 0.12 -6.28
C ASP A 174 4.92 -1.35 -5.89
N ARG A 175 5.16 -2.24 -6.85
CA ARG A 175 5.39 -3.67 -6.56
C ARG A 175 6.63 -3.89 -5.72
N VAL A 176 7.72 -3.16 -5.99
CA VAL A 176 8.95 -3.21 -5.18
C VAL A 176 8.65 -2.70 -3.76
N LYS A 177 8.02 -1.53 -3.64
CA LYS A 177 7.62 -0.96 -2.33
C LYS A 177 6.74 -1.92 -1.52
N LEU A 178 5.80 -2.56 -2.18
CA LEU A 178 4.92 -3.55 -1.55
C LEU A 178 5.71 -4.75 -1.01
N GLY A 179 6.61 -5.32 -1.81
CA GLY A 179 7.47 -6.43 -1.40
C GLY A 179 8.35 -6.07 -0.21
N GLU A 180 8.97 -4.89 -0.23
CA GLU A 180 9.79 -4.38 0.87
C GLU A 180 8.97 -4.15 2.16
N ALA A 181 7.76 -3.59 2.04
CA ALA A 181 6.87 -3.38 3.18
C ALA A 181 6.44 -4.71 3.82
N VAL A 182 6.09 -5.72 3.00
CA VAL A 182 5.74 -7.06 3.46
C VAL A 182 6.94 -7.71 4.16
N ALA A 183 8.13 -7.66 3.57
CA ALA A 183 9.35 -8.24 4.13
C ALA A 183 9.75 -7.58 5.46
N ARG A 184 9.69 -6.24 5.54
CA ARG A 184 9.99 -5.49 6.76
C ARG A 184 9.05 -5.87 7.91
N HIS A 185 7.76 -5.88 7.66
CA HIS A 185 6.76 -6.22 8.68
C HIS A 185 6.93 -7.65 9.21
N GLN A 186 7.32 -8.58 8.34
CA GLN A 186 7.64 -9.95 8.74
C GLN A 186 8.89 -10.03 9.63
N ALA A 187 9.94 -9.28 9.30
CA ALA A 187 11.14 -9.21 10.10
C ALA A 187 10.83 -8.67 11.52
N GLU A 188 10.02 -7.61 11.62
CA GLU A 188 9.58 -7.04 12.88
C GLU A 188 8.77 -8.03 13.72
N GLN A 189 7.87 -8.81 13.10
CA GLN A 189 7.09 -9.83 13.81
C GLN A 189 7.92 -11.05 14.23
N SER A 190 9.00 -11.35 13.50
CA SER A 190 9.88 -12.49 13.78
C SER A 190 10.94 -12.19 14.82
N GLY A 191 11.05 -10.94 15.31
CA GLY A 191 11.99 -10.54 16.34
C GLY A 191 13.46 -10.58 15.90
N LEU A 192 13.74 -10.47 14.61
CA LEU A 192 15.08 -10.39 14.00
C LEU A 192 15.51 -8.95 13.81
#